data_83eb6ba3abe29a699d1164e52a79c28d
#
_entry.id   83eb6ba3abe29a699d1164e52a79c28d
#
_cell.length_a   1.000
_cell.length_b   1.000
_cell.length_c   1.000
_cell.angle_alpha   90.00
_cell.angle_beta   90.00
_cell.angle_gamma   90.00
#
_symmetry.space_group_name_H-M   'P 1'
#
loop_
_entity.id
_entity.type
_entity.pdbx_description
1 polymer ?
#
loop_
_entity_poly.entity_id
_entity_poly.type
_entity_poly.pdbx_seq_one_letter_code
_entity_poly.pdbx_strand_id
1 'polypeptide(L)'
;EKIISKSERTEDFLKETVKRIVNVICNTLDEIKYNFENLTTELNREVTFITSQELENLYPELTPKRREEEFTREHKTVFIMKIGDKLASGEPHDGRAPDYDDWNLNGDLIFWDDVLSCALEVSSMGIRVDSQSLDRQLKIAGCDDRRNLPFHKMLLNGELPLTIGGGIG
;
A
#
# COMPACT_ATOMS: atom_id res chain seq x y z
N GLU A 1 -10.93 -8.12 3.08
CA GLU A 1 -11.14 -8.36 1.63
C GLU A 1 -12.54 -7.92 1.20
N LYS A 2 -12.61 -7.28 0.03
CA LYS A 2 -13.86 -6.89 -0.62
C LYS A 2 -13.82 -7.32 -2.08
N ILE A 3 -14.88 -7.96 -2.57
CA ILE A 3 -15.04 -8.24 -4.00
C ILE A 3 -15.28 -6.93 -4.74
N ILE A 4 -14.61 -6.76 -5.88
CA ILE A 4 -14.71 -5.60 -6.75
C ILE A 4 -15.05 -6.02 -8.19
N SER A 5 -15.62 -5.08 -8.94
CA SER A 5 -15.84 -5.25 -10.38
C SER A 5 -14.55 -4.96 -11.17
N LYS A 6 -14.53 -5.37 -12.43
CA LYS A 6 -13.41 -5.06 -13.34
C LYS A 6 -13.22 -3.54 -13.53
N SER A 7 -14.29 -2.76 -13.51
CA SER A 7 -14.24 -1.30 -13.63
C SER A 7 -13.71 -0.60 -12.38
N GLU A 8 -13.75 -1.25 -11.21
CA GLU A 8 -13.17 -0.75 -9.96
C GLU A 8 -11.68 -1.09 -9.82
N ARG A 9 -11.11 -1.88 -10.73
CA ARG A 9 -9.69 -2.23 -10.73
C ARG A 9 -8.85 -1.06 -11.26
N THR A 10 -8.80 0.04 -10.51
CA THR A 10 -8.14 1.29 -10.88
C THR A 10 -7.40 1.92 -9.70
N GLU A 11 -6.41 2.75 -10.02
CA GLU A 11 -5.66 3.53 -9.02
C GLU A 11 -6.59 4.50 -8.25
N ASP A 12 -7.58 5.10 -8.95
CA ASP A 12 -8.53 6.01 -8.31
C ASP A 12 -9.39 5.30 -7.27
N PHE A 13 -9.85 4.08 -7.56
CA PHE A 13 -10.60 3.28 -6.60
C PHE A 13 -9.75 2.90 -5.37
N LEU A 14 -8.48 2.57 -5.58
CA LEU A 14 -7.52 2.34 -4.49
C LEU A 14 -7.37 3.60 -3.62
N LYS A 15 -7.11 4.77 -4.24
CA LYS A 15 -6.96 6.05 -3.55
C LYS A 15 -8.20 6.42 -2.73
N GLU A 16 -9.39 6.26 -3.30
CA GLU A 16 -10.64 6.52 -2.58
C GLU A 16 -10.85 5.55 -1.40
N THR A 17 -10.43 4.30 -1.55
CA THR A 17 -10.48 3.32 -0.45
C THR A 17 -9.53 3.72 0.68
N VAL A 18 -8.31 4.15 0.36
CA VAL A 18 -7.33 4.66 1.34
C VAL A 18 -7.87 5.86 2.10
N LYS A 19 -8.44 6.86 1.41
CA LYS A 19 -9.03 8.04 2.06
C LYS A 19 -10.15 7.66 3.04
N ARG A 20 -10.98 6.68 2.68
CA ARG A 20 -12.04 6.18 3.59
C ARG A 20 -11.46 5.52 4.83
N ILE A 21 -10.40 4.73 4.69
CA ILE A 21 -9.71 4.08 5.81
C ILE A 21 -9.09 5.14 6.73
N VAL A 22 -8.38 6.13 6.18
CA VAL A 22 -7.82 7.24 6.95
C VAL A 22 -8.91 7.98 7.73
N ASN A 23 -10.05 8.27 7.10
CA ASN A 23 -11.17 8.90 7.78
C ASN A 23 -11.71 8.05 8.94
N VAL A 24 -11.79 6.73 8.78
CA VAL A 24 -12.21 5.82 9.88
C VAL A 24 -11.20 5.85 11.02
N ILE A 25 -9.90 5.79 10.73
CA ILE A 25 -8.83 5.85 11.74
C ILE A 25 -8.91 7.17 12.51
N CYS A 26 -9.01 8.30 11.79
CA CYS A 26 -9.11 9.62 12.42
C CYS A 26 -10.39 9.78 13.27
N ASN A 27 -11.53 9.29 12.78
CA ASN A 27 -12.79 9.32 13.56
C ASN A 27 -12.68 8.46 14.83
N THR A 28 -12.00 7.31 14.74
CA THR A 28 -11.74 6.47 15.91
C THR A 28 -10.87 7.19 16.93
N LEU A 29 -9.83 7.90 16.48
CA LEU A 29 -8.99 8.72 17.36
C LEU A 29 -9.79 9.83 18.01
N ASP A 30 -10.65 10.54 17.27
CA ASP A 30 -11.49 11.60 17.83
C ASP A 30 -12.44 11.07 18.92
N GLU A 31 -13.03 9.89 18.72
CA GLU A 31 -13.87 9.24 19.72
C GLU A 31 -13.07 8.81 20.96
N ILE A 32 -11.85 8.33 20.78
CA ILE A 32 -10.94 8.01 21.90
C ILE A 32 -10.58 9.30 22.68
N LYS A 33 -10.26 10.38 21.99
CA LYS A 33 -9.94 11.69 22.61
C LYS A 33 -11.11 12.25 23.40
N TYR A 34 -12.35 12.05 22.92
CA TYR A 34 -13.54 12.45 23.67
C TYR A 34 -13.63 11.76 25.04
N ASN A 35 -13.19 10.50 25.13
CA ASN A 35 -13.21 9.72 26.36
C ASN A 35 -11.93 9.89 27.21
N PHE A 36 -10.83 10.37 26.61
CA PHE A 36 -9.52 10.52 27.26
C PHE A 36 -8.93 11.90 26.96
N GLU A 37 -9.34 12.90 27.74
CA GLU A 37 -8.99 14.31 27.53
C GLU A 37 -7.48 14.60 27.49
N ASN A 38 -6.66 13.75 28.11
CA ASN A 38 -5.21 13.90 28.12
C ASN A 38 -4.53 13.43 26.82
N LEU A 39 -5.27 12.80 25.89
CA LEU A 39 -4.73 12.37 24.62
C LEU A 39 -4.71 13.53 23.62
N THR A 40 -3.53 14.04 23.33
CA THR A 40 -3.30 15.21 22.46
C THR A 40 -2.85 14.87 21.05
N THR A 41 -2.70 13.57 20.73
CA THR A 41 -2.28 13.12 19.41
C THR A 41 -3.22 13.62 18.31
N GLU A 42 -2.65 14.12 17.21
CA GLU A 42 -3.39 14.57 16.03
C GLU A 42 -2.97 13.73 14.81
N LEU A 43 -3.93 13.38 13.95
CA LEU A 43 -3.68 12.76 12.67
C LEU A 43 -4.19 13.66 11.54
N ASN A 44 -3.39 13.80 10.48
CA ASN A 44 -3.83 14.54 9.30
C ASN A 44 -4.77 13.65 8.47
N ARG A 45 -5.98 14.15 8.17
CA ARG A 45 -6.98 13.46 7.34
C ARG A 45 -6.66 13.51 5.85
N GLU A 46 -5.87 14.51 5.44
CA GLU A 46 -5.47 14.65 4.04
C GLU A 46 -4.32 13.69 3.75
N VAL A 47 -4.53 12.83 2.75
CA VAL A 47 -3.55 11.84 2.32
C VAL A 47 -2.74 12.36 1.16
N THR A 48 -1.43 12.40 1.30
CA THR A 48 -0.51 12.66 0.20
C THR A 48 -0.16 11.33 -0.49
N PHE A 49 -0.44 11.23 -1.78
CA PHE A 49 -0.12 10.06 -2.60
C PHE A 49 1.17 10.29 -3.37
N ILE A 50 2.05 9.30 -3.34
CA ILE A 50 3.31 9.30 -4.08
C ILE A 50 3.64 7.88 -4.52
N THR A 51 4.25 7.70 -5.69
CA THR A 51 4.76 6.40 -6.10
C THR A 51 6.16 6.16 -5.50
N SER A 52 6.52 4.90 -5.33
CA SER A 52 7.86 4.51 -4.87
C SER A 52 8.97 5.07 -5.76
N GLN A 53 8.74 5.18 -7.09
CA GLN A 53 9.70 5.77 -8.02
C GLN A 53 9.82 7.30 -7.86
N GLU A 54 8.69 8.01 -7.69
CA GLU A 54 8.73 9.46 -7.41
C GLU A 54 9.46 9.75 -6.10
N LEU A 55 9.24 8.92 -5.08
CA LEU A 55 9.91 9.03 -3.80
C LEU A 55 11.43 8.79 -3.93
N GLU A 56 11.86 7.83 -4.76
CA GLU A 56 13.27 7.64 -5.10
C GLU A 56 13.86 8.85 -5.81
N ASN A 57 13.12 9.42 -6.77
CA ASN A 57 13.58 10.59 -7.54
C ASN A 57 13.76 11.83 -6.65
N LEU A 58 12.92 11.99 -5.61
CA LEU A 58 13.04 13.09 -4.64
C LEU A 58 14.26 12.91 -3.71
N TYR A 59 14.56 11.68 -3.31
CA TYR A 59 15.62 11.37 -2.37
C TYR A 59 16.55 10.24 -2.87
N PRO A 60 17.27 10.44 -3.99
CA PRO A 60 18.03 9.37 -4.64
C PRO A 60 19.12 8.76 -3.76
N GLU A 61 19.71 9.56 -2.86
CA GLU A 61 20.82 9.14 -1.99
C GLU A 61 20.35 8.44 -0.69
N LEU A 62 19.04 8.46 -0.41
CA LEU A 62 18.51 7.87 0.81
C LEU A 62 18.07 6.42 0.58
N THR A 63 18.15 5.61 1.64
CA THR A 63 17.55 4.28 1.66
C THR A 63 16.01 4.39 1.63
N PRO A 64 15.29 3.35 1.14
CA PRO A 64 13.82 3.38 1.11
C PRO A 64 13.20 3.81 2.44
N LYS A 65 13.62 3.25 3.55
CA LYS A 65 13.11 3.58 4.88
C LYS A 65 13.35 5.05 5.26
N ARG A 66 14.49 5.61 4.88
CA ARG A 66 14.80 7.04 5.13
C ARG A 66 13.99 7.96 4.21
N ARG A 67 13.68 7.53 2.98
CA ARG A 67 12.79 8.24 2.06
C ARG A 67 11.38 8.36 2.66
N GLU A 68 10.85 7.25 3.18
CA GLU A 68 9.56 7.21 3.88
C GLU A 68 9.55 8.18 5.07
N GLU A 69 10.58 8.11 5.90
CA GLU A 69 10.70 8.95 7.12
C GLU A 69 10.72 10.45 6.79
N GLU A 70 11.56 10.87 5.84
CA GLU A 70 11.66 12.27 5.43
C GLU A 70 10.37 12.79 4.81
N PHE A 71 9.78 12.03 3.91
CA PHE A 71 8.56 12.42 3.22
C PHE A 71 7.34 12.44 4.15
N THR A 72 7.21 11.43 5.03
CA THR A 72 6.09 11.37 5.97
C THR A 72 6.19 12.42 7.06
N ARG A 73 7.41 12.79 7.48
CA ARG A 73 7.61 13.89 8.45
C ARG A 73 7.03 15.21 7.93
N GLU A 74 7.19 15.50 6.64
CA GLU A 74 6.67 16.71 6.01
C GLU A 74 5.16 16.64 5.77
N HIS A 75 4.66 15.52 5.21
CA HIS A 75 3.29 15.39 4.73
C HIS A 75 2.32 14.77 5.74
N LYS A 76 2.82 14.21 6.87
CA LYS A 76 2.09 13.66 8.01
C LYS A 76 1.31 12.37 7.71
N THR A 77 0.51 12.31 6.65
CA THR A 77 -0.25 11.12 6.21
C THR A 77 0.06 10.86 4.75
N VAL A 78 0.69 9.72 4.49
CA VAL A 78 1.23 9.38 3.17
C VAL A 78 0.75 8.00 2.76
N PHE A 79 0.45 7.84 1.47
CA PHE A 79 0.26 6.53 0.86
C PHE A 79 1.28 6.36 -0.27
N ILE A 80 2.27 5.49 -0.03
CA ILE A 80 3.33 5.18 -1.00
C ILE A 80 2.84 4.04 -1.89
N MET A 81 2.71 4.33 -3.19
CA MET A 81 2.13 3.41 -4.17
C MET A 81 3.17 2.69 -5.01
N LYS A 82 2.73 1.60 -5.68
CA LYS A 82 3.49 0.85 -6.69
C LYS A 82 4.77 0.25 -6.13
N ILE A 83 4.61 -0.53 -5.06
CA ILE A 83 5.69 -1.23 -4.37
C ILE A 83 5.77 -2.67 -4.90
N GLY A 84 7.00 -3.15 -5.20
CA GLY A 84 7.26 -4.55 -5.56
C GLY A 84 8.16 -4.72 -6.79
N ASP A 85 8.00 -3.88 -7.82
CA ASP A 85 8.91 -3.90 -8.98
C ASP A 85 10.20 -3.13 -8.69
N LYS A 86 11.22 -3.35 -9.53
CA LYS A 86 12.48 -2.62 -9.44
C LYS A 86 12.29 -1.17 -9.84
N LEU A 87 12.91 -0.29 -9.07
CA LEU A 87 13.01 1.13 -9.37
C LEU A 87 14.13 1.41 -10.38
N ALA A 88 14.29 2.66 -10.78
CA ALA A 88 15.33 3.10 -11.72
C ALA A 88 16.74 2.80 -11.22
N SER A 89 16.97 2.72 -9.91
CA SER A 89 18.23 2.27 -9.29
C SER A 89 18.53 0.80 -9.52
N GLY A 90 17.55 -0.02 -9.92
CA GLY A 90 17.67 -1.46 -10.08
C GLY A 90 17.23 -2.27 -8.86
N GLU A 91 16.95 -1.63 -7.74
CA GLU A 91 16.47 -2.25 -6.51
C GLU A 91 14.99 -1.92 -6.26
N PRO A 92 14.20 -2.79 -5.65
CA PRO A 92 12.83 -2.47 -5.27
C PRO A 92 12.80 -1.50 -4.08
N HIS A 93 11.69 -0.76 -3.92
CA HIS A 93 11.46 0.05 -2.72
C HIS A 93 11.39 -0.83 -1.47
N ASP A 94 10.59 -1.90 -1.56
CA ASP A 94 10.46 -2.93 -0.54
C ASP A 94 10.08 -4.26 -1.19
N GLY A 95 10.29 -5.37 -0.46
CA GLY A 95 9.91 -6.71 -0.91
C GLY A 95 8.40 -6.92 -0.91
N ARG A 96 7.85 -7.45 -2.02
CA ARG A 96 6.43 -7.82 -2.13
C ARG A 96 6.30 -9.21 -2.75
N ALA A 97 5.39 -10.02 -2.17
CA ALA A 97 5.03 -11.29 -2.76
C ALA A 97 4.43 -11.08 -4.16
N PRO A 98 4.83 -11.89 -5.17
CA PRO A 98 4.35 -11.70 -6.54
C PRO A 98 2.92 -12.19 -6.76
N ASP A 99 2.33 -12.86 -5.79
CA ASP A 99 1.08 -13.57 -5.86
C ASP A 99 0.02 -13.07 -4.86
N TYR A 100 0.17 -11.84 -4.40
CA TYR A 100 -0.75 -11.20 -3.46
C TYR A 100 -1.37 -9.93 -4.06
N ASP A 101 -0.74 -8.78 -3.93
CA ASP A 101 -1.21 -7.53 -4.53
C ASP A 101 -0.65 -7.31 -5.94
N ASP A 102 -1.43 -6.66 -6.79
CA ASP A 102 -0.88 -6.08 -8.03
C ASP A 102 0.06 -4.93 -7.68
N TRP A 103 1.33 -5.07 -8.05
CA TRP A 103 2.36 -4.07 -7.73
C TRP A 103 2.09 -2.69 -8.33
N ASN A 104 1.22 -2.58 -9.34
CA ASN A 104 0.77 -1.30 -9.87
C ASN A 104 -0.41 -0.69 -9.09
N LEU A 105 -1.08 -1.48 -8.24
CA LEU A 105 -2.32 -1.12 -7.56
C LEU A 105 -2.27 -1.45 -6.06
N ASN A 106 -1.10 -1.27 -5.45
CA ASN A 106 -0.85 -1.47 -4.02
C ASN A 106 -0.17 -0.25 -3.41
N GLY A 107 0.01 -0.29 -2.11
CA GLY A 107 0.82 0.67 -1.37
C GLY A 107 0.69 0.51 0.14
N ASP A 108 1.49 1.34 0.82
CA ASP A 108 1.57 1.39 2.27
C ASP A 108 1.08 2.74 2.79
N LEU A 109 0.18 2.68 3.78
CA LEU A 109 -0.30 3.84 4.50
C LEU A 109 0.58 4.10 5.70
N ILE A 110 1.18 5.28 5.74
CA ILE A 110 2.15 5.68 6.74
C ILE A 110 1.69 6.98 7.39
N PHE A 111 1.66 7.01 8.72
CA PHE A 111 1.48 8.23 9.51
C PHE A 111 2.79 8.66 10.14
N TRP A 112 2.93 9.96 10.32
CA TRP A 112 3.97 10.48 11.19
C TRP A 112 3.53 10.41 12.65
N ASP A 113 4.30 9.72 13.47
CA ASP A 113 4.11 9.67 14.91
C ASP A 113 4.92 10.80 15.55
N ASP A 114 4.24 11.85 16.02
CA ASP A 114 4.91 13.01 16.65
C ASP A 114 5.48 12.67 18.04
N VAL A 115 4.98 11.64 18.70
CA VAL A 115 5.47 11.21 20.04
C VAL A 115 6.80 10.48 19.89
N LEU A 116 6.85 9.51 18.96
CA LEU A 116 8.06 8.72 18.70
C LEU A 116 8.99 9.39 17.69
N SER A 117 8.53 10.46 17.02
CA SER A 117 9.25 11.17 15.96
C SER A 117 9.71 10.23 14.83
N CYS A 118 8.82 9.37 14.36
CA CYS A 118 9.10 8.42 13.30
C CYS A 118 7.91 8.22 12.35
N ALA A 119 8.19 7.69 11.16
CA ALA A 119 7.19 7.19 10.25
C ALA A 119 6.68 5.83 10.75
N LEU A 120 5.35 5.70 10.88
CA LEU A 120 4.67 4.48 11.32
C LEU A 120 3.80 3.95 10.20
N GLU A 121 4.16 2.81 9.63
CA GLU A 121 3.31 2.08 8.70
C GLU A 121 2.14 1.46 9.48
N VAL A 122 0.91 1.83 9.11
CA VAL A 122 -0.30 1.35 9.77
C VAL A 122 -1.10 0.38 8.92
N SER A 123 -0.87 0.35 7.61
CA SER A 123 -1.57 -0.56 6.71
C SER A 123 -0.79 -0.79 5.43
N SER A 124 -0.67 -2.05 5.03
CA SER A 124 -0.32 -2.43 3.67
C SER A 124 -1.57 -2.95 2.98
N MET A 125 -1.86 -2.45 1.77
CA MET A 125 -3.09 -2.78 1.07
C MET A 125 -2.96 -2.64 -0.45
N GLY A 126 -3.85 -3.33 -1.17
CA GLY A 126 -3.87 -3.27 -2.62
C GLY A 126 -5.06 -3.97 -3.24
N ILE A 127 -5.24 -3.71 -4.53
CA ILE A 127 -6.08 -4.54 -5.38
C ILE A 127 -5.27 -5.80 -5.67
N ARG A 128 -5.87 -6.97 -5.39
CA ARG A 128 -5.18 -8.24 -5.52
C ARG A 128 -4.85 -8.54 -6.99
N VAL A 129 -3.87 -9.40 -7.20
CA VAL A 129 -3.50 -9.84 -8.55
C VAL A 129 -4.71 -10.39 -9.31
N ASP A 130 -4.77 -10.10 -10.60
CA ASP A 130 -5.59 -10.81 -11.58
C ASP A 130 -4.71 -11.76 -12.40
N SER A 131 -5.30 -12.44 -13.37
CA SER A 131 -4.55 -13.39 -14.21
C SER A 131 -3.38 -12.75 -14.96
N GLN A 132 -3.49 -11.47 -15.36
CA GLN A 132 -2.45 -10.77 -16.11
C GLN A 132 -1.31 -10.29 -15.20
N SER A 133 -1.64 -9.65 -14.09
CA SER A 133 -0.64 -9.17 -13.12
C SER A 133 0.07 -10.33 -12.43
N LEU A 134 -0.65 -11.42 -12.08
CA LEU A 134 -0.03 -12.62 -11.55
C LEU A 134 0.98 -13.21 -12.54
N ASP A 135 0.58 -13.39 -13.82
CA ASP A 135 1.48 -13.89 -14.87
C ASP A 135 2.77 -13.07 -15.00
N ARG A 136 2.62 -11.76 -15.01
CA ARG A 136 3.74 -10.81 -15.09
C ARG A 136 4.64 -10.89 -13.86
N GLN A 137 4.04 -10.82 -12.67
CA GLN A 137 4.79 -10.74 -11.41
C GLN A 137 5.53 -12.02 -11.07
N LEU A 138 4.97 -13.20 -11.36
CA LEU A 138 5.65 -14.48 -11.20
C LEU A 138 6.91 -14.56 -12.06
N LYS A 139 6.85 -14.04 -13.31
CA LYS A 139 8.02 -13.98 -14.20
C LYS A 139 9.09 -13.05 -13.66
N ILE A 140 8.71 -11.83 -13.24
CA ILE A 140 9.66 -10.84 -12.69
C ILE A 140 10.35 -11.40 -11.43
N ALA A 141 9.59 -12.07 -10.57
CA ALA A 141 10.09 -12.65 -9.33
C ALA A 141 10.83 -13.99 -9.51
N GLY A 142 10.87 -14.56 -10.74
CA GLY A 142 11.48 -15.86 -11.01
C GLY A 142 10.77 -17.04 -10.31
N CYS A 143 9.46 -16.93 -10.10
CA CYS A 143 8.63 -17.91 -9.37
C CYS A 143 7.60 -18.59 -10.29
N ASP A 144 7.94 -18.83 -11.57
CA ASP A 144 7.01 -19.39 -12.56
C ASP A 144 6.46 -20.78 -12.19
N ASP A 145 7.19 -21.55 -11.40
CA ASP A 145 6.78 -22.85 -10.89
C ASP A 145 5.48 -22.77 -10.04
N ARG A 146 5.24 -21.65 -9.38
CA ARG A 146 4.03 -21.41 -8.57
C ARG A 146 2.73 -21.43 -9.37
N ARG A 147 2.76 -21.25 -10.70
CA ARG A 147 1.60 -21.40 -11.58
C ARG A 147 0.87 -22.72 -11.41
N ASN A 148 1.60 -23.75 -10.97
CA ASN A 148 1.07 -25.10 -10.78
C ASN A 148 0.32 -25.29 -9.47
N LEU A 149 0.39 -24.35 -8.55
CA LEU A 149 -0.32 -24.40 -7.27
C LEU A 149 -1.84 -24.17 -7.48
N PRO A 150 -2.70 -24.75 -6.64
CA PRO A 150 -4.15 -24.72 -6.82
C PRO A 150 -4.72 -23.29 -6.95
N PHE A 151 -4.38 -22.40 -6.04
CA PHE A 151 -4.81 -20.99 -6.06
C PHE A 151 -4.42 -20.29 -7.36
N HIS A 152 -3.14 -20.42 -7.78
CA HIS A 152 -2.62 -19.78 -8.97
C HIS A 152 -3.33 -20.26 -10.24
N LYS A 153 -3.60 -21.58 -10.34
CA LYS A 153 -4.37 -22.15 -11.45
C LYS A 153 -5.79 -21.58 -11.52
N MET A 154 -6.48 -21.52 -10.40
CA MET A 154 -7.84 -20.95 -10.34
C MET A 154 -7.86 -19.49 -10.76
N LEU A 155 -6.88 -18.69 -10.29
CA LEU A 155 -6.78 -17.28 -10.64
C LEU A 155 -6.44 -17.09 -12.13
N LEU A 156 -5.47 -17.83 -12.66
CA LEU A 156 -5.09 -17.79 -14.07
C LEU A 156 -6.22 -18.20 -15.01
N ASN A 157 -7.08 -19.14 -14.57
CA ASN A 157 -8.27 -19.58 -15.30
C ASN A 157 -9.47 -18.63 -15.16
N GLY A 158 -9.37 -17.57 -14.34
CA GLY A 158 -10.47 -16.63 -14.10
C GLY A 158 -11.61 -17.20 -13.26
N GLU A 159 -11.34 -18.20 -12.43
CA GLU A 159 -12.32 -18.85 -11.55
C GLU A 159 -12.52 -18.09 -10.22
N LEU A 160 -11.62 -17.16 -9.89
CA LEU A 160 -11.68 -16.38 -8.66
C LEU A 160 -12.18 -14.96 -8.90
N PRO A 161 -12.90 -14.36 -7.94
CA PRO A 161 -13.32 -12.97 -8.04
C PRO A 161 -12.13 -12.00 -7.94
N LEU A 162 -12.29 -10.81 -8.51
CA LEU A 162 -11.38 -9.68 -8.27
C LEU A 162 -11.65 -9.11 -6.88
N THR A 163 -10.60 -8.78 -6.15
CA THR A 163 -10.72 -8.26 -4.79
C THR A 163 -9.75 -7.11 -4.51
N ILE A 164 -10.09 -6.28 -3.54
CA ILE A 164 -9.22 -5.33 -2.86
C ILE A 164 -9.16 -5.70 -1.39
N GLY A 165 -8.03 -5.56 -0.77
CA GLY A 165 -7.90 -5.83 0.66
C GLY A 165 -6.63 -5.25 1.26
N GLY A 166 -6.53 -5.38 2.58
CA GLY A 166 -5.40 -4.94 3.37
C GLY A 166 -5.56 -5.33 4.83
N GLY A 167 -4.52 -5.06 5.60
CA GLY A 167 -4.53 -5.23 7.05
C GLY A 167 -4.17 -3.93 7.74
N ILE A 168 -4.77 -3.67 8.90
CA ILE A 168 -4.37 -2.59 9.81
C ILE A 168 -3.62 -3.26 10.94
N GLY A 169 -2.35 -2.92 11.06
CA GLY A 169 -1.44 -3.46 12.07
C GLY A 169 -1.29 -2.58 13.30
#